data_c3e00cbad5bbd8f36b482e2bb163adfc
#
_entry.id   c3e00cbad5bbd8f36b482e2bb163adfc
#
_cell.length_a   1.000
_cell.length_b   1.000
_cell.length_c   1.000
_cell.angle_alpha   90.00
_cell.angle_beta   90.00
_cell.angle_gamma   90.00
#
_symmetry.space_group_name_H-M   'P 1'
#
loop_
_entity.id
_entity.type
_entity.pdbx_description
1 polymer ?
#
loop_
_entity_poly.entity_id
_entity_poly.type
_entity_poly.pdbx_seq_one_letter_code
_entity_poly.pdbx_strand_id
1 'polypeptide(L)'
;MGIQKKGLYIQGSEINIRQCMVENVDIDYYFYQKYKSIDQAFIHQCIIQQLRKNKIIKRSIEIDLLEKYIKVSILREPMLPIEVDLDNISINIKTLSAIEHMISDINMTMDLDLKENLKYYLASVLGGQVLSYSEYQNLEKIVLEALEHIENKYNEDLLTNKKLINNLCQHIKDTCQKLRVNVHVENPLKAVIKSKYYMAYEYATILTEKIHLALNYDFSEDEIAYIALHFEGNNIHKSQVMKRKILIICDNGVGTSVLLKDKIENQIPELDVVDTLPYYMLENYSLDHIDFIISTRSYGEMFSKKVIVVSPLLSEEDLESIHRYMKNTINISYFNHLFNSRHFQYLKAENKSQVLDMLTSKLCKENLINEKKAVDIIERENHFSTEIGHYTAIPHCIVSESSFIYVIVLEKPIIWKNEKVQMVFFGGINPNEEDSKKIFSYINKQLSNPDTVNALRKVNTFDDFKQLL
;
A
#
# COMPACT_ATOMS: atom_id res chain seq x y z
N MET A 1 -0.26 28.16 15.33
CA MET A 1 0.18 29.48 14.83
C MET A 1 -0.56 30.60 15.56
N GLY A 2 0.12 31.63 16.00
CA GLY A 2 -0.49 32.81 16.63
C GLY A 2 -0.35 34.04 15.73
N ILE A 3 -1.30 34.98 15.83
CA ILE A 3 -1.26 36.24 15.09
C ILE A 3 -1.01 37.38 16.08
N GLN A 4 0.05 38.15 15.86
CA GLN A 4 0.33 39.40 16.58
C GLN A 4 0.21 40.60 15.64
N LYS A 5 0.11 41.83 16.22
CA LYS A 5 0.02 43.10 15.46
C LYS A 5 1.12 43.29 14.38
N LYS A 6 2.16 42.44 14.33
CA LYS A 6 3.29 42.48 13.39
C LYS A 6 3.44 41.23 12.49
N GLY A 7 2.44 40.32 12.44
CA GLY A 7 2.50 39.12 11.56
C GLY A 7 2.17 37.81 12.26
N LEU A 8 2.38 36.71 11.55
CA LEU A 8 2.24 35.33 12.04
C LEU A 8 3.50 34.93 12.80
N TYR A 9 3.34 34.21 13.90
CA TYR A 9 4.45 33.61 14.63
C TYR A 9 4.16 32.15 14.95
N ILE A 10 5.22 31.34 15.05
CA ILE A 10 5.16 29.93 15.43
C ILE A 10 5.60 29.85 16.90
N GLN A 11 4.78 29.18 17.73
CA GLN A 11 5.07 28.94 19.14
C GLN A 11 5.07 27.43 19.41
N GLY A 12 6.07 26.94 20.14
CA GLY A 12 6.23 25.52 20.46
C GLY A 12 7.66 25.19 20.88
N SER A 13 7.96 23.91 21.07
CA SER A 13 9.35 23.45 21.24
C SER A 13 10.16 23.72 19.96
N GLU A 14 11.47 23.88 20.10
CA GLU A 14 12.33 24.15 18.94
C GLU A 14 12.25 23.03 17.88
N ILE A 15 12.10 21.77 18.31
CA ILE A 15 11.87 20.63 17.42
C ILE A 15 10.60 20.83 16.58
N ASN A 16 9.48 21.16 17.21
CA ASN A 16 8.21 21.38 16.53
C ASN A 16 8.24 22.60 15.61
N ILE A 17 8.97 23.64 16.00
CA ILE A 17 9.16 24.84 15.15
C ILE A 17 9.94 24.47 13.89
N ARG A 18 11.05 23.73 14.01
CA ARG A 18 11.86 23.28 12.86
C ARG A 18 11.05 22.39 11.93
N GLN A 19 10.27 21.46 12.47
CA GLN A 19 9.35 20.63 11.68
C GLN A 19 8.36 21.49 10.91
N CYS A 20 7.66 22.39 11.59
CA CYS A 20 6.68 23.28 10.94
C CYS A 20 7.32 24.13 9.82
N MET A 21 8.56 24.55 9.99
CA MET A 21 9.29 25.27 8.94
C MET A 21 9.60 24.37 7.75
N VAL A 22 10.08 23.14 7.98
CA VAL A 22 10.37 22.17 6.91
C VAL A 22 9.13 21.83 6.08
N GLU A 23 7.96 21.73 6.72
CA GLU A 23 6.71 21.35 6.08
C GLU A 23 5.99 22.51 5.37
N ASN A 24 6.11 23.75 5.87
CA ASN A 24 5.24 24.85 5.48
C ASN A 24 5.97 26.08 4.92
N VAL A 25 7.30 26.07 4.87
CA VAL A 25 8.10 27.22 4.43
C VAL A 25 9.01 26.82 3.29
N ASP A 26 9.13 27.67 2.27
CA ASP A 26 10.14 27.52 1.23
C ASP A 26 11.54 27.80 1.83
N ILE A 27 12.11 26.75 2.44
CA ILE A 27 13.40 26.85 3.14
C ILE A 27 14.52 27.22 2.17
N ASP A 28 14.49 26.71 0.94
CA ASP A 28 15.51 26.97 -0.06
C ASP A 28 15.55 28.46 -0.40
N TYR A 29 14.41 29.09 -0.59
CA TYR A 29 14.32 30.52 -0.83
C TYR A 29 15.00 31.33 0.30
N TYR A 30 14.61 31.07 1.57
CA TYR A 30 15.18 31.83 2.70
C TYR A 30 16.66 31.52 2.94
N PHE A 31 17.06 30.29 2.78
CA PHE A 31 18.43 29.86 2.93
C PHE A 31 19.37 30.57 1.95
N TYR A 32 19.04 30.53 0.65
CA TYR A 32 19.88 31.14 -0.39
C TYR A 32 19.76 32.67 -0.46
N GLN A 33 18.72 33.27 0.09
CA GLN A 33 18.70 34.72 0.31
C GLN A 33 19.72 35.15 1.36
N LYS A 34 19.95 34.34 2.41
CA LYS A 34 20.91 34.64 3.47
C LYS A 34 22.35 34.25 3.07
N TYR A 35 22.52 33.14 2.40
CA TYR A 35 23.82 32.57 2.06
C TYR A 35 24.06 32.56 0.53
N LYS A 36 24.02 33.74 -0.10
CA LYS A 36 24.10 33.93 -1.56
C LYS A 36 25.38 33.42 -2.22
N SER A 37 26.49 33.34 -1.47
CA SER A 37 27.79 32.86 -1.96
C SER A 37 27.95 31.35 -1.94
N ILE A 38 27.02 30.62 -1.34
CA ILE A 38 27.07 29.15 -1.23
C ILE A 38 26.44 28.53 -2.46
N ASP A 39 27.14 27.54 -3.04
CA ASP A 39 26.60 26.73 -4.12
C ASP A 39 25.32 26.02 -3.68
N GLN A 40 24.27 26.05 -4.50
CA GLN A 40 22.98 25.44 -4.19
C GLN A 40 23.07 23.92 -3.98
N ALA A 41 24.03 23.27 -4.64
CA ALA A 41 24.25 21.83 -4.48
C ALA A 41 25.17 21.47 -3.28
N PHE A 42 25.80 22.45 -2.61
CA PHE A 42 26.82 22.18 -1.60
C PHE A 42 26.35 21.26 -0.48
N ILE A 43 25.23 21.58 0.17
CA ILE A 43 24.71 20.77 1.30
C ILE A 43 24.35 19.37 0.81
N HIS A 44 23.67 19.27 -0.34
CA HIS A 44 23.33 17.99 -0.97
C HIS A 44 24.59 17.14 -1.24
N GLN A 45 25.63 17.74 -1.78
CA GLN A 45 26.90 17.05 -2.07
C GLN A 45 27.57 16.56 -0.78
N CYS A 46 27.59 17.36 0.29
CA CYS A 46 28.10 16.93 1.60
C CYS A 46 27.34 15.71 2.13
N ILE A 47 26.00 15.71 2.05
CA ILE A 47 25.17 14.57 2.46
C ILE A 47 25.54 13.33 1.66
N ILE A 48 25.51 13.39 0.34
CA ILE A 48 25.79 12.24 -0.53
C ILE A 48 27.21 11.69 -0.30
N GLN A 49 28.20 12.57 -0.15
CA GLN A 49 29.58 12.17 0.10
C GLN A 49 29.71 11.37 1.40
N GLN A 50 29.13 11.88 2.49
CA GLN A 50 29.26 11.24 3.80
C GLN A 50 28.42 9.95 3.89
N LEU A 51 27.23 9.90 3.28
CA LEU A 51 26.44 8.67 3.21
C LEU A 51 27.19 7.58 2.44
N ARG A 52 27.80 7.91 1.29
CA ARG A 52 28.61 6.95 0.51
C ARG A 52 29.84 6.46 1.29
N LYS A 53 30.59 7.36 1.91
CA LYS A 53 31.78 7.04 2.72
C LYS A 53 31.44 6.06 3.85
N ASN A 54 30.30 6.24 4.50
CA ASN A 54 29.86 5.42 5.62
C ASN A 54 29.00 4.22 5.19
N LYS A 55 28.77 3.99 3.88
CA LYS A 55 27.93 2.93 3.32
C LYS A 55 26.49 2.93 3.88
N ILE A 56 25.94 4.12 4.08
CA ILE A 56 24.55 4.32 4.53
C ILE A 56 23.68 4.46 3.29
N ILE A 57 22.65 3.59 3.19
CA ILE A 57 21.70 3.61 2.07
C ILE A 57 20.42 4.27 2.56
N LYS A 58 19.98 5.32 1.86
CA LYS A 58 18.73 6.05 2.13
C LYS A 58 18.00 6.35 0.82
N ARG A 59 16.66 6.52 0.92
CA ARG A 59 15.83 6.95 -0.20
C ARG A 59 16.11 8.42 -0.53
N SER A 60 15.94 8.83 -1.79
CA SER A 60 16.14 10.23 -2.19
C SER A 60 15.31 11.19 -1.33
N ILE A 61 14.04 10.86 -1.06
CA ILE A 61 13.16 11.68 -0.23
C ILE A 61 13.67 11.86 1.21
N GLU A 62 14.38 10.90 1.77
CA GLU A 62 15.01 11.02 3.10
C GLU A 62 16.24 11.91 3.05
N ILE A 63 16.96 11.92 1.93
CA ILE A 63 18.11 12.80 1.69
C ILE A 63 17.64 14.24 1.54
N ASP A 64 16.61 14.48 0.74
CA ASP A 64 16.01 15.80 0.54
C ASP A 64 15.44 16.36 1.85
N LEU A 65 14.82 15.50 2.65
CA LEU A 65 14.31 15.85 3.97
C LEU A 65 15.44 16.23 4.92
N LEU A 66 16.51 15.44 4.98
CA LEU A 66 17.70 15.76 5.79
C LEU A 66 18.32 17.10 5.38
N GLU A 67 18.40 17.36 4.07
CA GLU A 67 18.90 18.62 3.54
C GLU A 67 18.08 19.82 4.04
N LYS A 68 16.75 19.73 4.00
CA LYS A 68 15.86 20.76 4.55
C LYS A 68 16.09 20.97 6.05
N TYR A 69 16.21 19.90 6.83
CA TYR A 69 16.48 19.99 8.27
C TYR A 69 17.85 20.60 8.58
N ILE A 70 18.88 20.32 7.78
CA ILE A 70 20.18 20.96 7.90
C ILE A 70 20.06 22.47 7.62
N LYS A 71 19.41 22.86 6.52
CA LYS A 71 19.20 24.28 6.17
C LYS A 71 18.42 25.03 7.25
N VAL A 72 17.34 24.45 7.77
CA VAL A 72 16.57 25.02 8.89
C VAL A 72 17.45 25.16 10.12
N SER A 73 18.28 24.17 10.43
CA SER A 73 19.18 24.19 11.57
C SER A 73 20.21 25.31 11.44
N ILE A 74 20.82 25.48 10.27
CA ILE A 74 21.76 26.59 9.99
C ILE A 74 21.08 27.96 10.16
N LEU A 75 19.84 28.09 9.77
CA LEU A 75 19.09 29.34 9.91
C LEU A 75 18.73 29.66 11.36
N ARG A 76 18.53 28.68 12.22
CA ARG A 76 17.99 28.82 13.57
C ARG A 76 18.99 28.59 14.70
N GLU A 77 20.01 27.74 14.52
CA GLU A 77 20.95 27.36 15.57
C GLU A 77 21.64 28.54 16.23
N PRO A 78 22.03 29.61 15.50
CA PRO A 78 22.63 30.79 16.13
C PRO A 78 21.72 31.54 17.10
N MET A 79 20.39 31.35 16.96
CA MET A 79 19.39 32.05 17.77
C MET A 79 18.86 31.16 18.90
N LEU A 80 18.56 29.89 18.60
CA LEU A 80 17.90 28.95 19.50
C LEU A 80 18.48 27.54 19.26
N PRO A 81 19.55 27.18 20.01
CA PRO A 81 20.11 25.83 19.90
C PRO A 81 19.08 24.78 20.29
N ILE A 82 19.16 23.62 19.66
CA ILE A 82 18.27 22.51 19.96
C ILE A 82 18.77 21.77 21.22
N GLU A 83 17.85 21.54 22.17
CA GLU A 83 18.10 20.67 23.31
C GLU A 83 17.64 19.26 22.98
N VAL A 84 18.53 18.30 23.10
CA VAL A 84 18.28 16.89 22.85
C VAL A 84 18.50 16.15 24.17
N ASP A 85 17.48 15.40 24.61
CA ASP A 85 17.60 14.52 25.77
C ASP A 85 18.48 13.31 25.38
N LEU A 86 19.73 13.31 25.81
CA LEU A 86 20.72 12.29 25.46
C LEU A 86 20.55 11.00 26.26
N ASP A 87 19.87 11.03 27.39
CA ASP A 87 19.76 9.86 28.30
C ASP A 87 18.94 8.72 27.72
N ASN A 88 18.06 9.05 26.75
CA ASN A 88 17.16 8.10 26.11
C ASN A 88 17.46 7.85 24.61
N ILE A 89 18.61 8.34 24.11
CA ILE A 89 18.96 8.22 22.70
C ILE A 89 20.12 7.26 22.49
N SER A 90 19.87 6.12 21.86
CA SER A 90 20.90 5.25 21.32
C SER A 90 20.99 5.47 19.80
N ILE A 91 22.13 5.98 19.33
CA ILE A 91 22.34 6.30 17.91
C ILE A 91 23.36 5.35 17.29
N ASN A 92 23.10 4.97 16.03
CA ASN A 92 24.04 4.19 15.25
C ASN A 92 25.35 4.99 15.04
N ILE A 93 26.48 4.43 15.46
CA ILE A 93 27.80 5.07 15.41
C ILE A 93 28.16 5.53 13.99
N LYS A 94 27.82 4.76 12.96
CA LYS A 94 28.10 5.14 11.56
C LYS A 94 27.29 6.36 11.13
N THR A 95 26.01 6.41 11.52
CA THR A 95 25.14 7.56 11.24
C THR A 95 25.62 8.79 11.97
N LEU A 96 25.95 8.66 13.25
CA LEU A 96 26.47 9.76 14.05
C LEU A 96 27.79 10.32 13.45
N SER A 97 28.74 9.45 13.11
CA SER A 97 29.98 9.83 12.47
C SER A 97 29.75 10.51 11.10
N ALA A 98 28.82 10.02 10.29
CA ALA A 98 28.49 10.66 9.02
C ALA A 98 27.97 12.09 9.23
N ILE A 99 27.03 12.29 10.16
CA ILE A 99 26.47 13.61 10.47
C ILE A 99 27.52 14.54 11.07
N GLU A 100 28.38 14.05 11.95
CA GLU A 100 29.47 14.82 12.55
C GLU A 100 30.43 15.37 11.49
N HIS A 101 30.81 14.53 10.51
CA HIS A 101 31.62 15.02 9.38
C HIS A 101 30.87 16.00 8.49
N MET A 102 29.56 15.79 8.24
CA MET A 102 28.74 16.77 7.50
C MET A 102 28.71 18.13 8.19
N ILE A 103 28.49 18.15 9.50
CA ILE A 103 28.49 19.41 10.30
C ILE A 103 29.88 20.07 10.25
N SER A 104 30.94 19.28 10.36
CA SER A 104 32.31 19.80 10.26
C SER A 104 32.60 20.44 8.89
N ASP A 105 32.23 19.77 7.79
CA ASP A 105 32.41 20.29 6.43
C ASP A 105 31.61 21.59 6.23
N ILE A 106 30.38 21.65 6.76
CA ILE A 106 29.50 22.82 6.70
C ILE A 106 30.08 23.97 7.51
N ASN A 107 30.48 23.72 8.76
CA ASN A 107 31.09 24.75 9.63
C ASN A 107 32.32 25.37 8.98
N MET A 108 33.21 24.55 8.40
CA MET A 108 34.43 25.01 7.76
C MET A 108 34.15 25.82 6.49
N THR A 109 33.18 25.39 5.67
CA THR A 109 32.92 26.05 4.37
C THR A 109 32.10 27.32 4.53
N MET A 110 31.16 27.34 5.48
CA MET A 110 30.24 28.47 5.69
C MET A 110 30.65 29.41 6.82
N ASP A 111 31.78 29.16 7.46
CA ASP A 111 32.27 29.90 8.63
C ASP A 111 31.20 29.98 9.75
N LEU A 112 30.69 28.81 10.14
CA LEU A 112 29.65 28.66 11.17
C LEU A 112 30.22 27.92 12.40
N ASP A 113 29.52 28.08 13.53
CA ASP A 113 29.76 27.35 14.78
C ASP A 113 28.48 26.64 15.21
N LEU A 114 28.07 25.62 14.42
CA LEU A 114 26.92 24.78 14.77
C LEU A 114 27.25 23.93 15.99
N LYS A 115 26.34 23.93 16.98
CA LYS A 115 26.54 23.26 18.27
C LYS A 115 26.66 21.75 18.16
N GLU A 116 27.41 21.14 19.06
CA GLU A 116 27.69 19.71 19.06
C GLU A 116 26.39 18.85 19.18
N ASN A 117 25.42 19.33 19.95
CA ASN A 117 24.14 18.62 20.13
C ASN A 117 23.31 18.47 18.83
N LEU A 118 23.55 19.33 17.85
CA LEU A 118 22.86 19.27 16.56
C LEU A 118 23.08 17.93 15.84
N LYS A 119 24.26 17.30 16.02
CA LYS A 119 24.56 15.99 15.42
C LYS A 119 23.57 14.90 15.84
N TYR A 120 23.15 14.90 17.10
CA TYR A 120 22.20 13.91 17.63
C TYR A 120 20.80 14.10 17.02
N TYR A 121 20.37 15.35 16.92
CA TYR A 121 19.11 15.69 16.27
C TYR A 121 19.09 15.27 14.80
N LEU A 122 20.07 15.68 14.02
CA LEU A 122 20.15 15.33 12.60
C LEU A 122 20.33 13.83 12.37
N ALA A 123 21.08 13.14 13.24
CA ALA A 123 21.19 11.69 13.20
C ALA A 123 19.84 11.00 13.47
N SER A 124 19.02 11.57 14.36
CA SER A 124 17.67 11.08 14.62
C SER A 124 16.75 11.31 13.42
N VAL A 125 16.84 12.47 12.75
CA VAL A 125 16.12 12.76 11.50
C VAL A 125 16.47 11.74 10.42
N LEU A 126 17.73 11.33 10.33
CA LEU A 126 18.15 10.29 9.39
C LEU A 126 17.77 8.86 9.81
N GLY A 127 17.04 8.70 10.93
CA GLY A 127 16.69 7.38 11.47
C GLY A 127 17.87 6.62 12.07
N GLY A 128 18.84 7.36 12.61
CA GLY A 128 20.06 6.80 13.20
C GLY A 128 19.93 6.35 14.66
N GLN A 129 18.79 6.56 15.30
CA GLN A 129 18.52 6.04 16.64
C GLN A 129 18.46 4.51 16.63
N VAL A 130 18.96 3.89 17.68
CA VAL A 130 18.86 2.44 17.87
C VAL A 130 17.90 2.18 19.01
N LEU A 131 16.84 1.40 18.75
CA LEU A 131 16.02 0.87 19.83
C LEU A 131 16.89 0.04 20.75
N SER A 132 16.67 0.09 22.07
CA SER A 132 17.28 -0.85 23.00
C SER A 132 16.90 -2.30 22.61
N TYR A 133 17.71 -3.25 23.04
CA TYR A 133 17.43 -4.66 22.72
C TYR A 133 16.04 -5.10 23.21
N SER A 134 15.62 -4.64 24.37
CA SER A 134 14.29 -4.93 24.93
C SER A 134 13.15 -4.28 24.13
N GLU A 135 13.32 -3.05 23.68
CA GLU A 135 12.33 -2.38 22.82
C GLU A 135 12.21 -3.07 21.47
N TYR A 136 13.33 -3.51 20.90
CA TYR A 136 13.32 -4.25 19.62
C TYR A 136 12.61 -5.61 19.77
N GLN A 137 12.89 -6.38 20.84
CA GLN A 137 12.18 -7.64 21.09
C GLN A 137 10.69 -7.43 21.32
N ASN A 138 10.29 -6.36 22.02
CA ASN A 138 8.88 -6.03 22.20
C ASN A 138 8.22 -5.67 20.85
N LEU A 139 8.89 -4.88 20.01
CA LEU A 139 8.39 -4.54 18.68
C LEU A 139 8.23 -5.78 17.79
N GLU A 140 9.23 -6.67 17.75
CA GLU A 140 9.16 -7.92 16.99
C GLU A 140 7.97 -8.79 17.44
N LYS A 141 7.75 -8.90 18.74
CA LYS A 141 6.60 -9.61 19.30
C LYS A 141 5.28 -9.00 18.83
N ILE A 142 5.14 -7.68 18.89
CA ILE A 142 3.92 -6.98 18.43
C ILE A 142 3.69 -7.22 16.95
N VAL A 143 4.76 -7.17 16.12
CA VAL A 143 4.66 -7.46 14.68
C VAL A 143 4.16 -8.88 14.45
N LEU A 144 4.72 -9.88 15.14
CA LEU A 144 4.30 -11.28 15.03
C LEU A 144 2.84 -11.47 15.45
N GLU A 145 2.41 -10.89 16.56
CA GLU A 145 1.02 -10.92 17.04
C GLU A 145 0.05 -10.24 16.06
N ALA A 146 0.50 -9.18 15.39
CA ALA A 146 -0.28 -8.51 14.33
C ALA A 146 -0.41 -9.40 13.09
N LEU A 147 0.69 -10.02 12.65
CA LEU A 147 0.68 -10.95 11.52
C LEU A 147 -0.20 -12.16 11.78
N GLU A 148 -0.13 -12.76 12.98
CA GLU A 148 -1.01 -13.85 13.39
C GLU A 148 -2.49 -13.44 13.36
N HIS A 149 -2.78 -12.23 13.83
CA HIS A 149 -4.15 -11.70 13.76
C HIS A 149 -4.63 -11.55 12.30
N ILE A 150 -3.77 -11.05 11.40
CA ILE A 150 -4.08 -10.91 9.96
C ILE A 150 -4.27 -12.28 9.33
N GLU A 151 -3.40 -13.27 9.61
CA GLU A 151 -3.53 -14.64 9.12
C GLU A 151 -4.90 -15.23 9.49
N ASN A 152 -5.24 -15.16 10.78
CA ASN A 152 -6.51 -15.71 11.29
C ASN A 152 -7.72 -14.97 10.71
N LYS A 153 -7.64 -13.64 10.53
CA LYS A 153 -8.74 -12.82 10.05
C LYS A 153 -8.98 -13.00 8.56
N TYR A 154 -7.93 -13.16 7.76
CA TYR A 154 -8.00 -13.16 6.30
C TYR A 154 -7.60 -14.49 5.66
N ASN A 155 -7.36 -15.53 6.45
CA ASN A 155 -6.88 -16.83 5.96
C ASN A 155 -5.65 -16.65 5.05
N GLU A 156 -4.61 -15.98 5.59
CA GLU A 156 -3.33 -15.76 4.91
C GLU A 156 -2.24 -16.64 5.54
N ASP A 157 -1.11 -16.73 4.87
CA ASP A 157 0.12 -17.34 5.37
C ASP A 157 1.24 -16.28 5.30
N LEU A 158 1.50 -15.60 6.41
CA LEU A 158 2.47 -14.50 6.53
C LEU A 158 3.64 -14.88 7.44
N LEU A 159 3.39 -15.67 8.48
CA LEU A 159 4.38 -16.03 9.50
C LEU A 159 5.47 -16.97 8.99
N THR A 160 5.20 -17.73 7.92
CA THR A 160 6.22 -18.58 7.28
C THR A 160 7.27 -17.76 6.52
N ASN A 161 6.96 -16.51 6.15
CA ASN A 161 7.88 -15.67 5.38
C ASN A 161 8.79 -14.82 6.29
N LYS A 162 9.93 -15.40 6.67
CA LYS A 162 10.96 -14.71 7.48
C LYS A 162 11.47 -13.41 6.85
N LYS A 163 11.52 -13.33 5.51
CA LYS A 163 11.96 -12.11 4.81
C LYS A 163 10.95 -10.96 5.01
N LEU A 164 9.65 -11.25 4.92
CA LEU A 164 8.60 -10.28 5.19
C LEU A 164 8.69 -9.76 6.63
N ILE A 165 8.78 -10.68 7.60
CA ILE A 165 8.88 -10.34 9.03
C ILE A 165 10.07 -9.42 9.29
N ASN A 166 11.26 -9.80 8.81
CA ASN A 166 12.47 -9.00 8.99
C ASN A 166 12.36 -7.60 8.35
N ASN A 167 11.80 -7.52 7.15
CA ASN A 167 11.62 -6.26 6.45
C ASN A 167 10.63 -5.35 7.17
N LEU A 168 9.52 -5.89 7.65
CA LEU A 168 8.53 -5.15 8.44
C LEU A 168 9.13 -4.64 9.76
N CYS A 169 9.78 -5.52 10.53
CA CYS A 169 10.43 -5.13 11.78
C CYS A 169 11.45 -4.02 11.57
N GLN A 170 12.28 -4.12 10.52
CA GLN A 170 13.27 -3.09 10.22
C GLN A 170 12.63 -1.77 9.81
N HIS A 171 11.63 -1.80 8.91
CA HIS A 171 10.94 -0.59 8.46
C HIS A 171 10.21 0.12 9.62
N ILE A 172 9.45 -0.64 10.41
CA ILE A 172 8.70 -0.11 11.56
C ILE A 172 9.66 0.48 12.60
N LYS A 173 10.78 -0.19 12.87
CA LYS A 173 11.83 0.33 13.73
C LYS A 173 12.31 1.69 13.25
N ASP A 174 12.67 1.82 11.97
CA ASP A 174 13.16 3.06 11.40
C ASP A 174 12.09 4.17 11.45
N THR A 175 10.82 3.82 11.25
CA THR A 175 9.69 4.75 11.34
C THR A 175 9.45 5.20 12.78
N CYS A 176 9.39 4.29 13.76
CA CYS A 176 9.23 4.66 15.17
C CYS A 176 10.34 5.61 15.65
N GLN A 177 11.57 5.42 15.17
CA GLN A 177 12.69 6.30 15.49
C GLN A 177 12.49 7.73 14.96
N LYS A 178 11.94 7.86 13.74
CA LYS A 178 11.60 9.16 13.15
C LYS A 178 10.45 9.83 13.89
N LEU A 179 9.41 9.07 14.24
CA LEU A 179 8.26 9.57 14.97
C LEU A 179 8.62 10.12 16.37
N ARG A 180 9.65 9.58 17.05
CA ARG A 180 10.17 10.12 18.31
C ARG A 180 10.67 11.57 18.20
N VAL A 181 11.12 11.96 17.03
CA VAL A 181 11.60 13.32 16.74
C VAL A 181 10.64 14.08 15.82
N ASN A 182 9.38 13.63 15.72
CA ASN A 182 8.32 14.22 14.90
C ASN A 182 8.70 14.39 13.43
N VAL A 183 9.49 13.46 12.87
CA VAL A 183 9.84 13.45 11.45
C VAL A 183 8.87 12.57 10.69
N HIS A 184 8.13 13.17 9.76
CA HIS A 184 7.22 12.49 8.84
C HIS A 184 7.82 12.44 7.44
N VAL A 185 7.61 11.33 6.75
CA VAL A 185 8.09 11.13 5.38
C VAL A 185 6.88 11.01 4.46
N GLU A 186 6.75 11.95 3.53
CA GLU A 186 5.68 11.91 2.53
C GLU A 186 5.85 10.75 1.56
N ASN A 187 4.73 10.20 1.12
CA ASN A 187 4.67 9.16 0.09
C ASN A 187 3.89 9.65 -1.13
N PRO A 188 4.55 10.06 -2.21
CA PRO A 188 3.88 10.58 -3.40
C PRO A 188 3.00 9.53 -4.09
N LEU A 189 3.19 8.24 -3.79
CA LEU A 189 2.40 7.14 -4.34
C LEU A 189 1.28 6.67 -3.40
N LYS A 190 1.06 7.33 -2.27
CA LYS A 190 0.07 6.94 -1.25
C LYS A 190 -1.32 6.64 -1.85
N ALA A 191 -1.86 7.56 -2.65
CA ALA A 191 -3.17 7.39 -3.25
C ALA A 191 -3.23 6.17 -4.19
N VAL A 192 -2.18 5.96 -4.99
CA VAL A 192 -2.07 4.82 -5.90
C VAL A 192 -1.96 3.51 -5.12
N ILE A 193 -1.15 3.47 -4.06
CA ILE A 193 -0.97 2.28 -3.21
C ILE A 193 -2.29 1.93 -2.53
N LYS A 194 -2.95 2.91 -1.92
CA LYS A 194 -4.23 2.74 -1.23
C LYS A 194 -5.33 2.20 -2.15
N SER A 195 -5.39 2.66 -3.40
CA SER A 195 -6.38 2.19 -4.36
C SER A 195 -6.01 0.85 -5.01
N LYS A 196 -4.76 0.70 -5.45
CA LYS A 196 -4.33 -0.46 -6.25
C LYS A 196 -4.02 -1.70 -5.39
N TYR A 197 -3.43 -1.50 -4.21
CA TYR A 197 -2.98 -2.57 -3.31
C TYR A 197 -3.79 -2.58 -2.01
N TYR A 198 -5.11 -2.51 -2.16
CA TYR A 198 -6.04 -2.30 -1.06
C TYR A 198 -5.85 -3.29 0.10
N MET A 199 -5.76 -4.61 -0.18
CA MET A 199 -5.57 -5.61 0.88
C MET A 199 -4.22 -5.46 1.60
N ALA A 200 -3.17 -5.16 0.86
CA ALA A 200 -1.86 -4.88 1.47
C ALA A 200 -1.89 -3.63 2.36
N TYR A 201 -2.63 -2.59 1.93
CA TYR A 201 -2.86 -1.39 2.73
C TYR A 201 -3.70 -1.69 3.99
N GLU A 202 -4.69 -2.56 3.86
CA GLU A 202 -5.48 -3.06 4.99
C GLU A 202 -4.63 -3.78 6.03
N TYR A 203 -3.75 -4.70 5.60
CA TYR A 203 -2.84 -5.39 6.50
C TYR A 203 -1.88 -4.43 7.21
N ALA A 204 -1.36 -3.44 6.47
CA ALA A 204 -0.52 -2.39 7.04
C ALA A 204 -1.28 -1.55 8.08
N THR A 205 -2.54 -1.24 7.85
CA THR A 205 -3.40 -0.51 8.78
C THR A 205 -3.58 -1.30 10.09
N ILE A 206 -3.91 -2.60 10.01
CA ILE A 206 -4.06 -3.46 11.19
C ILE A 206 -2.75 -3.54 12.00
N LEU A 207 -1.62 -3.67 11.30
CA LEU A 207 -0.31 -3.74 11.93
C LEU A 207 0.02 -2.43 12.67
N THR A 208 -0.19 -1.28 12.04
CA THR A 208 0.09 0.03 12.65
C THR A 208 -0.86 0.36 13.80
N GLU A 209 -2.13 -0.07 13.73
CA GLU A 209 -3.08 0.03 14.83
C GLU A 209 -2.64 -0.77 16.06
N LYS A 210 -2.17 -2.00 15.87
CA LYS A 210 -1.59 -2.81 16.94
C LYS A 210 -0.37 -2.14 17.60
N ILE A 211 0.49 -1.53 16.79
CA ILE A 211 1.66 -0.81 17.30
C ILE A 211 1.22 0.46 18.05
N HIS A 212 0.23 1.19 17.54
CA HIS A 212 -0.33 2.35 18.24
C HIS A 212 -0.84 1.97 19.64
N LEU A 213 -1.67 0.92 19.73
CA LEU A 213 -2.23 0.46 21.00
C LEU A 213 -1.16 0.00 22.00
N ALA A 214 -0.07 -0.60 21.53
CA ALA A 214 0.96 -1.15 22.40
C ALA A 214 2.06 -0.14 22.76
N LEU A 215 2.41 0.77 21.86
CA LEU A 215 3.59 1.66 21.97
C LEU A 215 3.25 3.16 21.82
N ASN A 216 1.99 3.50 21.56
CA ASN A 216 1.49 4.87 21.38
C ASN A 216 2.21 5.65 20.27
N TYR A 217 2.53 4.98 19.15
CA TYR A 217 3.03 5.62 17.93
C TYR A 217 1.91 5.84 16.92
N ASP A 218 1.76 7.08 16.44
CA ASP A 218 0.79 7.45 15.39
C ASP A 218 1.46 7.42 14.01
N PHE A 219 1.09 6.42 13.21
CA PHE A 219 1.57 6.31 11.83
C PHE A 219 0.68 7.14 10.90
N SER A 220 1.31 7.95 10.05
CA SER A 220 0.60 8.66 9.00
C SER A 220 0.15 7.70 7.88
N GLU A 221 -0.84 8.12 7.07
CA GLU A 221 -1.24 7.36 5.87
C GLU A 221 -0.07 7.14 4.88
N ASP A 222 0.92 8.02 4.90
CA ASP A 222 2.13 7.91 4.09
C ASP A 222 3.00 6.73 4.53
N GLU A 223 3.21 6.57 5.84
CA GLU A 223 3.96 5.45 6.39
C GLU A 223 3.19 4.12 6.27
N ILE A 224 1.87 4.13 6.47
CA ILE A 224 1.01 2.97 6.22
C ILE A 224 1.16 2.49 4.76
N ALA A 225 1.19 3.43 3.79
CA ALA A 225 1.41 3.09 2.39
C ALA A 225 2.79 2.46 2.13
N TYR A 226 3.85 2.93 2.78
CA TYR A 226 5.16 2.28 2.67
C TYR A 226 5.17 0.87 3.27
N ILE A 227 4.52 0.67 4.42
CA ILE A 227 4.37 -0.65 5.04
C ILE A 227 3.58 -1.59 4.13
N ALA A 228 2.52 -1.09 3.47
CA ALA A 228 1.72 -1.87 2.52
C ALA A 228 2.54 -2.46 1.37
N LEU A 229 3.57 -1.75 0.89
CA LEU A 229 4.45 -2.27 -0.16
C LEU A 229 5.24 -3.52 0.26
N HIS A 230 5.53 -3.69 1.55
CA HIS A 230 6.16 -4.92 2.03
C HIS A 230 5.20 -6.11 1.94
N PHE A 231 3.92 -5.91 2.26
CA PHE A 231 2.89 -6.94 2.10
C PHE A 231 2.65 -7.27 0.63
N GLU A 232 2.56 -6.26 -0.24
CA GLU A 232 2.38 -6.48 -1.68
C GLU A 232 3.58 -7.20 -2.31
N GLY A 233 4.80 -6.85 -1.94
CA GLY A 233 6.00 -7.57 -2.37
C GLY A 233 5.96 -9.06 -1.99
N ASN A 234 5.37 -9.41 -0.84
CA ASN A 234 5.15 -10.79 -0.45
C ASN A 234 4.12 -11.50 -1.35
N ASN A 235 3.03 -10.81 -1.71
CA ASN A 235 1.99 -11.36 -2.59
C ASN A 235 2.52 -11.67 -3.99
N ILE A 236 3.37 -10.80 -4.54
CA ILE A 236 4.04 -11.02 -5.82
C ILE A 236 4.92 -12.28 -5.76
N HIS A 237 5.68 -12.49 -4.68
CA HIS A 237 6.50 -13.68 -4.51
C HIS A 237 5.66 -14.95 -4.36
N LYS A 238 4.51 -14.89 -3.67
CA LYS A 238 3.58 -16.03 -3.57
C LYS A 238 2.98 -16.39 -4.94
N SER A 239 2.58 -15.40 -5.73
CA SER A 239 2.04 -15.63 -7.07
C SER A 239 3.08 -16.21 -8.04
N GLN A 240 4.36 -15.89 -7.85
CA GLN A 240 5.47 -16.52 -8.60
C GLN A 240 5.74 -17.98 -8.18
N VAL A 241 5.39 -18.35 -6.94
CA VAL A 241 5.56 -19.73 -6.43
C VAL A 241 4.37 -20.62 -6.78
N MET A 242 3.16 -20.07 -6.85
CA MET A 242 1.95 -20.80 -7.28
C MET A 242 1.75 -20.64 -8.79
N LYS A 243 2.50 -21.41 -9.56
CA LYS A 243 2.30 -21.51 -11.01
C LYS A 243 0.95 -22.14 -11.31
N ARG A 244 0.23 -21.61 -12.32
CA ARG A 244 -0.99 -22.26 -12.82
C ARG A 244 -0.64 -23.47 -13.62
N LYS A 245 -1.28 -24.57 -13.30
CA LYS A 245 -1.07 -25.87 -13.95
C LYS A 245 -1.84 -25.93 -15.25
N ILE A 246 -1.14 -26.06 -16.35
CA ILE A 246 -1.74 -26.15 -17.68
C ILE A 246 -1.42 -27.46 -18.38
N LEU A 247 -2.34 -27.88 -19.24
CA LEU A 247 -2.13 -28.95 -20.20
C LEU A 247 -2.01 -28.35 -21.60
N ILE A 248 -1.00 -28.77 -22.36
CA ILE A 248 -0.87 -28.41 -23.77
C ILE A 248 -1.42 -29.54 -24.63
N ILE A 249 -2.33 -29.20 -25.56
CA ILE A 249 -2.82 -30.13 -26.60
C ILE A 249 -2.24 -29.67 -27.93
N CYS A 250 -1.37 -30.51 -28.51
CA CYS A 250 -0.71 -30.22 -29.77
C CYS A 250 -0.64 -31.44 -30.67
N ASP A 251 -1.33 -31.41 -31.82
CA ASP A 251 -1.34 -32.49 -32.82
C ASP A 251 -0.31 -32.28 -33.94
N ASN A 252 0.54 -31.25 -33.87
CA ASN A 252 1.47 -30.87 -34.94
C ASN A 252 2.80 -31.60 -34.88
N GLY A 253 2.90 -32.66 -34.06
CA GLY A 253 4.09 -33.50 -33.90
C GLY A 253 5.00 -33.09 -32.75
N VAL A 254 5.90 -34.00 -32.37
CA VAL A 254 6.74 -33.89 -31.15
C VAL A 254 7.60 -32.65 -31.14
N GLY A 255 8.23 -32.28 -32.27
CA GLY A 255 9.10 -31.11 -32.32
C GLY A 255 8.36 -29.78 -32.06
N THR A 256 7.15 -29.67 -32.58
CA THR A 256 6.30 -28.47 -32.39
C THR A 256 5.79 -28.39 -30.97
N SER A 257 5.38 -29.50 -30.37
CA SER A 257 4.90 -29.54 -28.99
C SER A 257 5.98 -29.20 -27.98
N VAL A 258 7.21 -29.65 -28.16
CA VAL A 258 8.37 -29.28 -27.33
C VAL A 258 8.67 -27.79 -27.46
N LEU A 259 8.72 -27.27 -28.70
CA LEU A 259 8.96 -25.84 -28.91
C LEU A 259 7.90 -24.95 -28.27
N LEU A 260 6.61 -25.33 -28.38
CA LEU A 260 5.50 -24.60 -27.78
C LEU A 260 5.62 -24.60 -26.25
N LYS A 261 5.92 -25.76 -25.65
CA LYS A 261 6.16 -25.88 -24.21
C LYS A 261 7.30 -24.95 -23.76
N ASP A 262 8.48 -25.05 -24.40
CA ASP A 262 9.65 -24.24 -24.04
C ASP A 262 9.37 -22.74 -24.15
N LYS A 263 8.64 -22.33 -25.18
CA LYS A 263 8.25 -20.92 -25.33
C LYS A 263 7.31 -20.45 -24.23
N ILE A 264 6.29 -21.24 -23.87
CA ILE A 264 5.36 -20.91 -22.81
C ILE A 264 6.09 -20.81 -21.47
N GLU A 265 6.91 -21.77 -21.10
CA GLU A 265 7.66 -21.79 -19.84
C GLU A 265 8.65 -20.62 -19.73
N ASN A 266 9.26 -20.21 -20.85
CA ASN A 266 10.22 -19.08 -20.86
C ASN A 266 9.54 -17.71 -20.91
N GLN A 267 8.40 -17.56 -21.58
CA GLN A 267 7.74 -16.27 -21.79
C GLN A 267 6.63 -15.99 -20.77
N ILE A 268 6.10 -17.04 -20.11
CA ILE A 268 5.05 -16.94 -19.10
C ILE A 268 5.47 -17.77 -17.87
N PRO A 269 6.39 -17.25 -17.04
CA PRO A 269 6.93 -17.98 -15.89
C PRO A 269 5.88 -18.40 -14.85
N GLU A 270 4.70 -17.77 -14.88
CA GLU A 270 3.56 -18.05 -14.01
C GLU A 270 2.81 -19.34 -14.38
N LEU A 271 3.16 -19.98 -15.50
CA LEU A 271 2.58 -21.25 -15.92
C LEU A 271 3.50 -22.43 -15.58
N ASP A 272 2.87 -23.53 -15.21
CA ASP A 272 3.47 -24.85 -15.01
C ASP A 272 2.85 -25.81 -16.03
N VAL A 273 3.64 -26.22 -17.04
CA VAL A 273 3.17 -27.15 -18.05
C VAL A 273 3.25 -28.57 -17.50
N VAL A 274 2.14 -29.05 -16.95
CA VAL A 274 2.04 -30.39 -16.34
C VAL A 274 2.31 -31.48 -17.36
N ASP A 275 1.71 -31.34 -18.57
CA ASP A 275 1.93 -32.32 -19.65
C ASP A 275 1.66 -31.66 -21.02
N THR A 276 2.12 -32.37 -22.07
CA THR A 276 1.88 -31.99 -23.47
C THR A 276 1.46 -33.26 -24.23
N LEU A 277 0.20 -33.30 -24.66
CA LEU A 277 -0.42 -34.47 -25.24
C LEU A 277 -1.04 -34.18 -26.61
N PRO A 278 -1.07 -35.16 -27.52
CA PRO A 278 -1.97 -35.11 -28.67
C PRO A 278 -3.42 -35.38 -28.22
N TYR A 279 -4.39 -34.85 -28.97
CA TYR A 279 -5.81 -34.91 -28.62
C TYR A 279 -6.34 -36.31 -28.32
N TYR A 280 -5.90 -37.34 -29.10
CA TYR A 280 -6.38 -38.71 -28.95
C TYR A 280 -5.97 -39.38 -27.62
N MET A 281 -5.04 -38.79 -26.87
CA MET A 281 -4.63 -39.32 -25.56
C MET A 281 -5.44 -38.76 -24.37
N LEU A 282 -6.37 -37.83 -24.64
CA LEU A 282 -7.13 -37.19 -23.59
C LEU A 282 -8.24 -38.03 -22.96
N GLU A 283 -8.74 -39.08 -23.67
CA GLU A 283 -9.87 -39.88 -23.18
C GLU A 283 -9.71 -40.45 -21.76
N ASN A 284 -8.47 -40.69 -21.34
CA ASN A 284 -8.15 -41.23 -20.02
C ASN A 284 -7.33 -40.28 -19.13
N TYR A 285 -7.23 -38.97 -19.51
CA TYR A 285 -6.42 -38.02 -18.77
C TYR A 285 -7.31 -37.22 -17.78
N SER A 286 -6.96 -37.30 -16.47
CA SER A 286 -7.67 -36.50 -15.46
C SER A 286 -7.31 -35.02 -15.56
N LEU A 287 -8.33 -34.17 -15.72
CA LEU A 287 -8.20 -32.73 -15.78
C LEU A 287 -8.40 -32.04 -14.40
N ASP A 288 -8.56 -32.80 -13.32
CA ASP A 288 -8.92 -32.24 -12.00
C ASP A 288 -7.84 -31.28 -11.46
N HIS A 289 -6.60 -31.58 -11.78
CA HIS A 289 -5.43 -30.80 -11.33
C HIS A 289 -4.95 -29.77 -12.37
N ILE A 290 -5.69 -29.58 -13.46
CA ILE A 290 -5.37 -28.62 -14.53
C ILE A 290 -6.27 -27.37 -14.38
N ASP A 291 -5.67 -26.19 -14.41
CA ASP A 291 -6.40 -24.93 -14.33
C ASP A 291 -7.07 -24.55 -15.66
N PHE A 292 -6.33 -24.69 -16.77
CA PHE A 292 -6.85 -24.49 -18.12
C PHE A 292 -5.96 -25.20 -19.16
N ILE A 293 -6.45 -25.24 -20.39
CA ILE A 293 -5.82 -25.95 -21.50
C ILE A 293 -5.35 -24.92 -22.54
N ILE A 294 -4.12 -25.10 -23.05
CA ILE A 294 -3.63 -24.42 -24.25
C ILE A 294 -3.64 -25.42 -25.39
N SER A 295 -4.25 -25.06 -26.52
CA SER A 295 -4.39 -25.95 -27.66
C SER A 295 -4.02 -25.29 -28.98
N THR A 296 -3.40 -26.06 -29.89
CA THR A 296 -3.13 -25.60 -31.26
C THR A 296 -4.34 -25.73 -32.20
N ARG A 297 -5.47 -26.27 -31.72
CA ARG A 297 -6.74 -26.38 -32.44
C ARG A 297 -7.93 -26.05 -31.57
N SER A 298 -9.02 -25.60 -32.19
CA SER A 298 -10.30 -25.41 -31.50
C SER A 298 -11.05 -26.74 -31.41
N TYR A 299 -11.52 -27.06 -30.19
CA TYR A 299 -12.34 -28.22 -29.90
C TYR A 299 -13.74 -27.84 -29.39
N GLY A 300 -14.13 -26.57 -29.53
CA GLY A 300 -15.43 -26.07 -29.05
C GLY A 300 -15.58 -26.20 -27.53
N GLU A 301 -16.77 -26.55 -27.07
CA GLU A 301 -17.11 -26.73 -25.64
C GLU A 301 -16.92 -28.18 -25.15
N MET A 302 -16.02 -28.94 -25.74
CA MET A 302 -15.86 -30.35 -25.43
C MET A 302 -15.21 -30.62 -24.06
N PHE A 303 -14.58 -29.59 -23.43
CA PHE A 303 -13.89 -29.75 -22.18
C PHE A 303 -14.57 -29.01 -21.03
N SER A 304 -14.50 -29.59 -19.83
CA SER A 304 -14.93 -28.91 -18.59
C SER A 304 -14.03 -27.74 -18.21
N LYS A 305 -12.83 -27.68 -18.78
CA LYS A 305 -11.84 -26.61 -18.57
C LYS A 305 -11.79 -25.66 -19.76
N LYS A 306 -11.45 -24.38 -19.51
CA LYS A 306 -11.28 -23.39 -20.56
C LYS A 306 -10.13 -23.78 -21.49
N VAL A 307 -10.36 -23.70 -22.79
CA VAL A 307 -9.34 -23.91 -23.82
C VAL A 307 -8.97 -22.56 -24.43
N ILE A 308 -7.68 -22.26 -24.46
CA ILE A 308 -7.11 -21.11 -25.18
C ILE A 308 -6.45 -21.67 -26.44
N VAL A 309 -6.93 -21.22 -27.60
CA VAL A 309 -6.38 -21.66 -28.89
C VAL A 309 -5.22 -20.72 -29.26
N VAL A 310 -4.08 -21.33 -29.57
CA VAL A 310 -2.86 -20.60 -29.94
C VAL A 310 -2.26 -21.16 -31.23
N SER A 311 -1.45 -20.38 -31.91
CA SER A 311 -0.67 -20.86 -33.04
C SER A 311 0.45 -21.82 -32.55
N PRO A 312 0.87 -22.79 -33.37
CA PRO A 312 1.95 -23.72 -32.98
C PRO A 312 3.29 -23.04 -32.64
N LEU A 313 3.50 -21.82 -33.14
CA LEU A 313 4.70 -21.02 -32.93
C LEU A 313 4.57 -19.96 -31.85
N LEU A 314 3.41 -19.88 -31.20
CA LEU A 314 3.10 -18.90 -30.14
C LEU A 314 3.41 -17.46 -30.57
N SER A 315 2.44 -16.80 -31.22
CA SER A 315 2.54 -15.41 -31.65
C SER A 315 2.41 -14.43 -30.47
N GLU A 316 2.72 -13.16 -30.71
CA GLU A 316 2.48 -12.10 -29.70
C GLU A 316 0.98 -11.97 -29.35
N GLU A 317 0.09 -12.13 -30.34
CA GLU A 317 -1.37 -12.14 -30.12
C GLU A 317 -1.83 -13.32 -29.24
N ASP A 318 -1.18 -14.48 -29.40
CA ASP A 318 -1.43 -15.65 -28.55
C ASP A 318 -1.00 -15.38 -27.10
N LEU A 319 0.18 -14.80 -26.92
CA LEU A 319 0.66 -14.37 -25.60
C LEU A 319 -0.26 -13.37 -24.94
N GLU A 320 -0.70 -12.35 -25.68
CA GLU A 320 -1.68 -11.39 -25.17
C GLU A 320 -3.00 -12.09 -24.78
N SER A 321 -3.45 -13.07 -25.55
CA SER A 321 -4.66 -13.83 -25.28
C SER A 321 -4.53 -14.68 -24.00
N ILE A 322 -3.39 -15.34 -23.80
CA ILE A 322 -3.08 -16.07 -22.58
C ILE A 322 -3.00 -15.09 -21.40
N HIS A 323 -2.25 -14.00 -21.51
CA HIS A 323 -2.15 -13.00 -20.45
C HIS A 323 -3.51 -12.36 -20.13
N ARG A 324 -4.34 -12.09 -21.16
CA ARG A 324 -5.70 -11.57 -20.98
C ARG A 324 -6.56 -12.57 -20.22
N TYR A 325 -6.48 -13.85 -20.54
CA TYR A 325 -7.17 -14.89 -19.80
C TYR A 325 -6.64 -15.00 -18.37
N MET A 326 -5.34 -15.02 -18.16
CA MET A 326 -4.74 -15.07 -16.83
C MET A 326 -5.08 -13.83 -15.97
N LYS A 327 -5.13 -12.66 -16.58
CA LYS A 327 -5.57 -11.41 -15.93
C LYS A 327 -7.09 -11.37 -15.71
N ASN A 328 -7.86 -11.98 -16.61
CA ASN A 328 -9.32 -12.02 -16.53
C ASN A 328 -9.88 -13.20 -15.73
N THR A 329 -9.05 -14.07 -15.17
CA THR A 329 -9.47 -15.10 -14.19
C THR A 329 -9.73 -14.52 -12.79
N ILE A 330 -10.08 -13.28 -12.69
CA ILE A 330 -11.11 -12.83 -11.78
C ILE A 330 -12.38 -13.48 -12.36
N ASN A 331 -12.96 -14.42 -11.64
CA ASN A 331 -14.17 -15.10 -12.08
C ASN A 331 -15.29 -14.06 -12.19
N ILE A 332 -15.46 -13.44 -13.37
CA ILE A 332 -16.47 -12.38 -13.59
C ILE A 332 -17.86 -12.89 -13.17
N SER A 333 -18.13 -14.18 -13.36
CA SER A 333 -19.36 -14.81 -12.89
C SER A 333 -19.47 -14.74 -11.36
N TYR A 334 -18.40 -15.02 -10.61
CA TYR A 334 -18.39 -14.90 -9.15
C TYR A 334 -18.68 -13.47 -8.72
N PHE A 335 -17.99 -12.47 -9.30
CA PHE A 335 -18.22 -11.08 -8.93
C PHE A 335 -19.62 -10.58 -9.30
N ASN A 336 -20.17 -11.00 -10.44
CA ASN A 336 -21.54 -10.67 -10.82
C ASN A 336 -22.57 -11.21 -9.83
N HIS A 337 -22.29 -12.31 -9.13
CA HIS A 337 -23.17 -12.84 -8.09
C HIS A 337 -23.15 -12.01 -6.80
N LEU A 338 -22.05 -11.31 -6.51
CA LEU A 338 -21.91 -10.49 -5.32
C LEU A 338 -22.79 -9.23 -5.39
N PHE A 339 -23.11 -8.76 -6.61
CA PHE A 339 -23.97 -7.60 -6.83
C PHE A 339 -25.43 -8.04 -6.95
N ASN A 340 -26.23 -7.65 -5.97
CA ASN A 340 -27.63 -8.01 -5.89
C ASN A 340 -28.51 -6.75 -5.84
N SER A 341 -29.66 -6.77 -6.52
CA SER A 341 -30.60 -5.64 -6.51
C SER A 341 -31.10 -5.25 -5.11
N ARG A 342 -31.14 -6.19 -4.17
CA ARG A 342 -31.45 -5.92 -2.75
C ARG A 342 -30.34 -5.16 -2.04
N HIS A 343 -29.11 -5.28 -2.51
CA HIS A 343 -27.90 -4.65 -1.98
C HIS A 343 -27.50 -3.40 -2.79
N PHE A 344 -28.47 -2.77 -3.45
CA PHE A 344 -28.27 -1.50 -4.16
C PHE A 344 -29.19 -0.45 -3.58
N GLN A 345 -28.66 0.75 -3.33
CA GLN A 345 -29.45 1.87 -2.85
C GLN A 345 -28.97 3.20 -3.46
N TYR A 346 -29.94 3.96 -4.00
CA TYR A 346 -29.72 5.37 -4.30
C TYR A 346 -30.15 6.19 -3.08
N LEU A 347 -29.27 7.07 -2.58
CA LEU A 347 -29.43 7.67 -1.27
C LEU A 347 -29.13 9.17 -1.28
N LYS A 348 -29.93 9.95 -0.54
CA LYS A 348 -29.61 11.33 -0.16
C LYS A 348 -29.01 11.32 1.25
N ALA A 349 -27.77 11.78 1.37
CA ALA A 349 -27.08 11.96 2.66
C ALA A 349 -26.25 13.24 2.61
N GLU A 350 -26.03 13.84 3.78
CA GLU A 350 -25.29 15.10 3.92
C GLU A 350 -23.86 14.87 4.40
N ASN A 351 -23.59 13.75 5.04
CA ASN A 351 -22.27 13.42 5.61
C ASN A 351 -22.06 11.91 5.72
N LYS A 352 -20.79 11.54 5.99
CA LYS A 352 -20.33 10.17 6.14
C LYS A 352 -21.10 9.39 7.23
N SER A 353 -21.33 10.01 8.39
CA SER A 353 -22.02 9.34 9.50
C SER A 353 -23.41 8.86 9.10
N GLN A 354 -24.21 9.71 8.43
CA GLN A 354 -25.54 9.31 7.95
C GLN A 354 -25.47 8.11 7.01
N VAL A 355 -24.49 8.06 6.11
CA VAL A 355 -24.30 6.92 5.19
C VAL A 355 -23.98 5.65 5.95
N LEU A 356 -23.03 5.71 6.89
CA LEU A 356 -22.60 4.56 7.68
C LEU A 356 -23.73 4.05 8.60
N ASP A 357 -24.46 4.94 9.27
CA ASP A 357 -25.58 4.59 10.15
C ASP A 357 -26.71 3.92 9.36
N MET A 358 -27.04 4.44 8.19
CA MET A 358 -28.07 3.84 7.32
C MET A 358 -27.62 2.47 6.77
N LEU A 359 -26.37 2.37 6.30
CA LEU A 359 -25.77 1.14 5.81
C LEU A 359 -25.76 0.06 6.89
N THR A 360 -25.18 0.33 8.04
CA THR A 360 -25.04 -0.64 9.13
C THR A 360 -26.41 -1.08 9.69
N SER A 361 -27.36 -0.13 9.83
CA SER A 361 -28.73 -0.45 10.21
C SER A 361 -29.43 -1.38 9.22
N LYS A 362 -29.19 -1.17 7.91
CA LYS A 362 -29.74 -2.02 6.86
C LYS A 362 -29.13 -3.42 6.88
N LEU A 363 -27.80 -3.50 7.00
CA LEU A 363 -27.07 -4.78 7.09
C LEU A 363 -27.50 -5.60 8.32
N CYS A 364 -27.74 -4.95 9.48
CA CYS A 364 -28.27 -5.61 10.66
C CYS A 364 -29.70 -6.13 10.44
N LYS A 365 -30.58 -5.32 9.83
CA LYS A 365 -31.96 -5.75 9.52
C LYS A 365 -32.02 -6.93 8.56
N GLU A 366 -31.07 -7.05 7.67
CA GLU A 366 -30.96 -8.16 6.73
C GLU A 366 -30.20 -9.36 7.31
N ASN A 367 -29.76 -9.29 8.58
CA ASN A 367 -28.95 -10.29 9.28
C ASN A 367 -27.60 -10.58 8.61
N LEU A 368 -27.09 -9.66 7.80
CA LEU A 368 -25.77 -9.78 7.15
C LEU A 368 -24.62 -9.50 8.12
N ILE A 369 -24.86 -8.66 9.13
CA ILE A 369 -23.94 -8.36 10.23
C ILE A 369 -24.72 -8.26 11.57
N ASN A 370 -24.04 -8.39 12.69
CA ASN A 370 -24.61 -8.12 14.00
C ASN A 370 -24.28 -6.69 14.47
N GLU A 371 -24.93 -6.24 15.57
CA GLU A 371 -24.76 -4.89 16.10
C GLU A 371 -23.30 -4.58 16.51
N LYS A 372 -22.57 -5.56 17.05
CA LYS A 372 -21.16 -5.39 17.39
C LYS A 372 -20.32 -5.06 16.14
N LYS A 373 -20.49 -5.81 15.04
CA LYS A 373 -19.81 -5.52 13.78
C LYS A 373 -20.20 -4.17 13.19
N ALA A 374 -21.45 -3.75 13.38
CA ALA A 374 -21.90 -2.42 12.95
C ALA A 374 -21.10 -1.30 13.66
N VAL A 375 -20.90 -1.41 14.96
CA VAL A 375 -20.07 -0.48 15.74
C VAL A 375 -18.62 -0.52 15.25
N ASP A 376 -18.03 -1.72 15.13
CA ASP A 376 -16.65 -1.91 14.68
C ASP A 376 -16.41 -1.27 13.29
N ILE A 377 -17.37 -1.36 12.37
CA ILE A 377 -17.28 -0.74 11.02
C ILE A 377 -17.24 0.79 11.13
N ILE A 378 -18.12 1.39 11.95
CA ILE A 378 -18.20 2.83 12.12
C ILE A 378 -16.93 3.37 12.78
N GLU A 379 -16.48 2.74 13.88
CA GLU A 379 -15.26 3.12 14.58
C GLU A 379 -14.05 3.04 13.67
N ARG A 380 -13.90 1.93 12.95
CA ARG A 380 -12.81 1.74 12.02
C ARG A 380 -12.81 2.81 10.91
N GLU A 381 -13.96 3.10 10.31
CA GLU A 381 -14.07 4.10 9.23
C GLU A 381 -13.79 5.53 9.73
N ASN A 382 -13.98 5.80 11.01
CA ASN A 382 -13.62 7.07 11.63
C ASN A 382 -12.11 7.21 11.84
N HIS A 383 -11.43 6.14 12.20
CA HIS A 383 -9.98 6.14 12.39
C HIS A 383 -9.22 6.05 11.05
N PHE A 384 -9.59 5.09 10.21
CA PHE A 384 -8.93 4.76 8.94
C PHE A 384 -9.95 4.79 7.81
N SER A 385 -9.95 5.89 7.07
CA SER A 385 -10.88 6.09 5.97
C SER A 385 -10.61 5.14 4.80
N THR A 386 -11.67 4.53 4.27
CA THR A 386 -11.62 3.64 3.13
C THR A 386 -11.85 4.34 1.79
N GLU A 387 -11.79 5.67 1.74
CA GLU A 387 -11.81 6.42 0.48
C GLU A 387 -10.58 6.09 -0.39
N ILE A 388 -10.81 5.81 -1.68
CA ILE A 388 -9.79 5.36 -2.63
C ILE A 388 -9.62 6.31 -3.83
N GLY A 389 -10.19 7.51 -3.77
CA GLY A 389 -10.32 8.39 -4.92
C GLY A 389 -11.49 7.99 -5.82
N HIS A 390 -11.57 8.54 -7.03
CA HIS A 390 -12.63 8.24 -8.01
C HIS A 390 -14.04 8.39 -7.46
N TYR A 391 -14.27 9.31 -6.52
CA TYR A 391 -15.53 9.51 -5.78
C TYR A 391 -16.01 8.26 -5.03
N THR A 392 -15.11 7.38 -4.58
CA THR A 392 -15.46 6.07 -4.04
C THR A 392 -14.86 5.84 -2.66
N ALA A 393 -15.65 5.21 -1.78
CA ALA A 393 -15.22 4.57 -0.56
C ALA A 393 -15.58 3.08 -0.57
N ILE A 394 -14.74 2.24 0.07
CA ILE A 394 -14.90 0.78 0.10
C ILE A 394 -14.84 0.22 1.53
N PRO A 395 -15.72 0.65 2.44
CA PRO A 395 -15.78 0.07 3.78
C PRO A 395 -16.10 -1.42 3.69
N HIS A 396 -15.59 -2.21 4.63
CA HIS A 396 -15.77 -3.67 4.61
C HIS A 396 -15.67 -4.29 6.00
N CYS A 397 -16.17 -5.53 6.10
CA CYS A 397 -15.95 -6.38 7.27
C CYS A 397 -15.81 -7.85 6.87
N ILE A 398 -15.28 -8.66 7.79
CA ILE A 398 -15.23 -10.12 7.61
C ILE A 398 -16.57 -10.72 8.03
N VAL A 399 -17.09 -11.61 7.18
CA VAL A 399 -18.30 -12.39 7.44
C VAL A 399 -18.00 -13.89 7.41
N SER A 400 -18.81 -14.69 8.10
CA SER A 400 -18.69 -16.16 8.13
C SER A 400 -19.50 -16.85 7.05
N GLU A 401 -20.50 -16.16 6.54
CA GLU A 401 -21.36 -16.62 5.44
C GLU A 401 -20.82 -16.19 4.09
N SER A 402 -21.61 -16.28 3.05
CA SER A 402 -21.16 -15.88 1.70
C SER A 402 -20.79 -14.41 1.62
N SER A 403 -19.75 -14.11 0.86
CA SER A 403 -19.36 -12.74 0.54
C SER A 403 -20.46 -12.00 -0.22
N PHE A 404 -20.57 -10.69 0.00
CA PHE A 404 -21.52 -9.84 -0.70
C PHE A 404 -20.95 -8.42 -0.89
N ILE A 405 -21.52 -7.69 -1.85
CA ILE A 405 -21.25 -6.26 -2.02
C ILE A 405 -22.56 -5.49 -1.87
N TYR A 406 -22.56 -4.48 -1.01
CA TYR A 406 -23.65 -3.52 -0.90
C TYR A 406 -23.23 -2.20 -1.54
N VAL A 407 -24.00 -1.72 -2.53
CA VAL A 407 -23.67 -0.52 -3.29
C VAL A 407 -24.59 0.62 -2.89
N ILE A 408 -24.02 1.76 -2.55
CA ILE A 408 -24.75 3.01 -2.35
C ILE A 408 -24.27 4.04 -3.37
N VAL A 409 -25.18 4.64 -4.10
CA VAL A 409 -24.93 5.80 -4.94
C VAL A 409 -25.61 7.00 -4.30
N LEU A 410 -24.85 8.05 -4.00
CA LEU A 410 -25.37 9.28 -3.38
C LEU A 410 -25.88 10.25 -4.44
N GLU A 411 -26.98 10.93 -4.13
CA GLU A 411 -27.54 12.00 -4.99
C GLU A 411 -26.48 13.07 -5.30
N LYS A 412 -25.67 13.42 -4.31
CA LYS A 412 -24.57 14.39 -4.43
C LYS A 412 -23.32 13.87 -3.71
N PRO A 413 -22.12 14.23 -4.20
CA PRO A 413 -20.90 13.86 -3.49
C PRO A 413 -20.82 14.57 -2.14
N ILE A 414 -20.36 13.85 -1.13
CA ILE A 414 -20.08 14.35 0.23
C ILE A 414 -18.58 14.26 0.52
N ILE A 415 -18.09 15.05 1.47
CA ILE A 415 -16.73 14.87 2.00
C ILE A 415 -16.73 13.66 2.93
N TRP A 416 -15.88 12.65 2.61
CA TRP A 416 -15.79 11.44 3.43
C TRP A 416 -14.82 11.62 4.61
N LYS A 417 -13.57 11.88 4.32
CA LYS A 417 -12.53 12.36 5.24
C LYS A 417 -11.75 13.50 4.57
N ASN A 418 -11.03 13.17 3.50
CA ASN A 418 -10.25 14.13 2.72
C ASN A 418 -10.79 14.26 1.29
N GLU A 419 -11.44 13.23 0.78
CA GLU A 419 -11.90 13.10 -0.60
C GLU A 419 -13.42 13.22 -0.70
N LYS A 420 -13.89 13.60 -1.91
CA LYS A 420 -15.32 13.58 -2.25
C LYS A 420 -15.73 12.16 -2.60
N VAL A 421 -16.75 11.63 -1.92
CA VAL A 421 -17.34 10.32 -2.17
C VAL A 421 -18.78 10.46 -2.63
N GLN A 422 -19.15 9.73 -3.68
CA GLN A 422 -20.51 9.62 -4.19
C GLN A 422 -20.94 8.17 -4.35
N MET A 423 -19.99 7.24 -4.38
CA MET A 423 -20.24 5.79 -4.47
C MET A 423 -19.60 5.10 -3.26
N VAL A 424 -20.37 4.22 -2.63
CA VAL A 424 -19.88 3.38 -1.53
C VAL A 424 -20.08 1.93 -1.89
N PHE A 425 -18.99 1.16 -1.94
CA PHE A 425 -19.03 -0.28 -2.15
C PHE A 425 -18.67 -0.97 -0.84
N PHE A 426 -19.67 -1.37 -0.08
CA PHE A 426 -19.44 -2.10 1.15
C PHE A 426 -19.24 -3.58 0.86
N GLY A 427 -18.11 -4.14 1.32
CA GLY A 427 -17.79 -5.56 1.17
C GLY A 427 -17.99 -6.35 2.45
N GLY A 428 -18.89 -7.33 2.45
CA GLY A 428 -18.88 -8.44 3.40
C GLY A 428 -17.99 -9.53 2.81
N ILE A 429 -16.84 -9.83 3.45
CA ILE A 429 -15.79 -10.70 2.91
C ILE A 429 -15.73 -11.98 3.72
N ASN A 430 -15.97 -13.12 3.08
CA ASN A 430 -15.63 -14.43 3.65
C ASN A 430 -14.23 -14.83 3.18
N PRO A 431 -13.23 -14.84 4.05
CA PRO A 431 -11.83 -15.10 3.66
C PRO A 431 -11.58 -16.55 3.21
N ASN A 432 -12.53 -17.45 3.44
CA ASN A 432 -12.46 -18.85 2.99
C ASN A 432 -12.94 -19.04 1.53
N GLU A 433 -13.58 -18.03 0.94
CA GLU A 433 -13.92 -18.04 -0.49
C GLU A 433 -12.69 -17.59 -1.31
N GLU A 434 -12.27 -18.41 -2.28
CA GLU A 434 -11.01 -18.25 -3.03
C GLU A 434 -10.83 -16.85 -3.65
N ASP A 435 -11.91 -16.30 -4.22
CA ASP A 435 -11.86 -15.03 -4.94
C ASP A 435 -12.31 -13.82 -4.10
N SER A 436 -12.73 -14.02 -2.85
CA SER A 436 -13.33 -12.97 -2.02
C SER A 436 -12.44 -11.75 -1.83
N LYS A 437 -11.14 -11.96 -1.64
CA LYS A 437 -10.14 -10.90 -1.44
C LYS A 437 -9.85 -10.09 -2.72
N LYS A 438 -10.17 -10.65 -3.89
CA LYS A 438 -10.00 -9.99 -5.18
C LYS A 438 -11.13 -8.98 -5.49
N ILE A 439 -12.18 -8.93 -4.66
CA ILE A 439 -13.32 -8.01 -4.81
C ILE A 439 -12.86 -6.57 -4.97
N PHE A 440 -11.95 -6.13 -4.11
CA PHE A 440 -11.47 -4.74 -4.14
C PHE A 440 -10.63 -4.43 -5.38
N SER A 441 -9.82 -5.40 -5.83
CA SER A 441 -9.07 -5.27 -7.09
C SER A 441 -10.01 -5.20 -8.29
N TYR A 442 -11.10 -5.97 -8.26
CA TYR A 442 -12.14 -5.92 -9.29
C TYR A 442 -12.82 -4.55 -9.32
N ILE A 443 -13.31 -4.06 -8.18
CA ILE A 443 -13.94 -2.74 -8.07
C ILE A 443 -12.98 -1.66 -8.57
N ASN A 444 -11.73 -1.65 -8.10
CA ASN A 444 -10.74 -0.66 -8.53
C ASN A 444 -10.45 -0.70 -10.03
N LYS A 445 -10.43 -1.90 -10.64
CA LYS A 445 -10.27 -2.06 -12.09
C LYS A 445 -11.43 -1.41 -12.87
N GLN A 446 -12.68 -1.57 -12.41
CA GLN A 446 -13.83 -0.93 -13.02
C GLN A 446 -13.77 0.61 -12.88
N LEU A 447 -13.29 1.09 -11.76
CA LEU A 447 -13.16 2.51 -11.46
C LEU A 447 -11.91 3.19 -12.08
N SER A 448 -11.03 2.43 -12.74
CA SER A 448 -9.86 3.01 -13.42
C SER A 448 -10.22 3.77 -14.69
N ASN A 449 -11.40 3.54 -15.26
CA ASN A 449 -11.90 4.28 -16.42
C ASN A 449 -12.74 5.48 -15.96
N PRO A 450 -12.31 6.74 -16.24
CA PRO A 450 -13.05 7.95 -15.84
C PRO A 450 -14.48 8.01 -16.41
N ASP A 451 -14.70 7.49 -17.62
CA ASP A 451 -16.04 7.48 -18.24
C ASP A 451 -16.98 6.55 -17.48
N THR A 452 -16.49 5.36 -17.09
CA THR A 452 -17.23 4.41 -16.25
C THR A 452 -17.58 5.04 -14.90
N VAL A 453 -16.63 5.71 -14.24
CA VAL A 453 -16.88 6.42 -12.98
C VAL A 453 -17.95 7.50 -13.14
N ASN A 454 -17.86 8.32 -14.19
CA ASN A 454 -18.83 9.37 -14.46
C ASN A 454 -20.22 8.83 -14.81
N ALA A 455 -20.32 7.67 -15.43
CA ALA A 455 -21.57 6.99 -15.71
C ALA A 455 -22.16 6.39 -14.41
N LEU A 456 -21.38 5.64 -13.64
CA LEU A 456 -21.81 5.01 -12.38
C LEU A 456 -22.31 6.02 -11.34
N ARG A 457 -21.75 7.22 -11.28
CA ARG A 457 -22.19 8.28 -10.36
C ARG A 457 -23.58 8.84 -10.68
N LYS A 458 -24.13 8.58 -11.87
CA LYS A 458 -25.42 9.08 -12.33
C LYS A 458 -26.51 8.04 -12.26
N VAL A 459 -26.17 6.77 -11.98
CA VAL A 459 -27.18 5.71 -11.90
C VAL A 459 -28.01 5.85 -10.64
N ASN A 460 -29.29 5.57 -10.76
CA ASN A 460 -30.24 5.55 -9.65
C ASN A 460 -31.00 4.22 -9.54
N THR A 461 -30.78 3.30 -10.48
CA THR A 461 -31.33 1.94 -10.48
C THR A 461 -30.23 0.89 -10.51
N PHE A 462 -30.54 -0.30 -10.01
CA PHE A 462 -29.62 -1.45 -10.07
C PHE A 462 -29.38 -1.94 -11.50
N ASP A 463 -30.38 -1.87 -12.35
CA ASP A 463 -30.26 -2.35 -13.73
C ASP A 463 -29.29 -1.48 -14.54
N ASP A 464 -29.38 -0.15 -14.40
CA ASP A 464 -28.42 0.77 -15.01
C ASP A 464 -27.01 0.56 -14.47
N PHE A 465 -26.88 0.34 -13.14
CA PHE A 465 -25.60 0.04 -12.51
C PHE A 465 -24.98 -1.24 -13.07
N LYS A 466 -25.76 -2.31 -13.21
CA LYS A 466 -25.29 -3.60 -13.69
C LYS A 466 -24.85 -3.59 -15.15
N GLN A 467 -25.42 -2.71 -15.97
CA GLN A 467 -25.01 -2.56 -17.38
C GLN A 467 -23.65 -1.88 -17.54
N LEU A 468 -23.19 -1.13 -16.53
CA LEU A 468 -21.93 -0.38 -16.56
C LEU A 468 -20.75 -1.14 -15.94
N LEU A 469 -21.02 -2.22 -15.21
CA LEU A 469 -20.03 -3.11 -14.62
C LEU A 469 -19.68 -4.28 -15.52
#